data_429aee9ae38fb264f1fdbfe979f8351e
#
_entry.id   429aee9ae38fb264f1fdbfe979f8351e
#
_cell.length_a   1.000
_cell.length_b   1.000
_cell.length_c   1.000
_cell.angle_alpha   90.00
_cell.angle_beta   90.00
_cell.angle_gamma   90.00
#
_symmetry.space_group_name_H-M   'P 1'
#
loop_
_entity.id
_entity.type
_entity.pdbx_description
1 polymer ?
#
loop_
_entity_poly.entity_id
_entity_poly.type
_entity_poly.pdbx_seq_one_letter_code
_entity_poly.pdbx_strand_id
1 'polypeptide(L)'
;MRNETETSSKNTTTDLSFAKDPVLLKEYRAILNTYGNAQLSLSLTLMIVAGVIDGLVYLVIIPTADTIATGKPTWGMGLSGWLITLAVLAVVGAVTTYAMTLSSYRAALEALRLLLIKVGDQLAKLPLGWFTGGVNGRISRLVTDGLLSVGSGLAHFTVPVIRNTLTALTLLVGVSIWNPVLGLTLGIALAVIVALTLVSNKLEKKSHDMKSGSEQELAGRIVEYASCQSALRSAGRSTEYEPLLSAVRECERRNRVSQWVAMAGLAIGGMSAQLTVVAVIMVTVQLSLSGSLDPVATVVFIGIALRFMRNLQDTVNFLVSTESSRVPLRDVHEILNAELLPVPSSSAELTNPGEVSVQNATFSYVPGTPVVRDVSFTAPPRTMTAIVGPSGSGKTTLFKLIARFWDVDSGTVRVGGTDVREQTTEQLMGQLSMVFQDVYLYDDTLIENIRVGREGATDDEVLQAAQLAGCSEIAERLPRGWNTRVGEGGGRLSGGERQRVSIARALLKNAPILLFDEATSALDPENETGVQRSIRELRKHATMLVIAHKLDTVRDADQIIVLDEHGGISQVGTHDELVSAEGLYHRFWQARVDAAGWSLV
;
A
#
# COMPACT_ATOMS: atom_id res chain seq x y z
N MET A 1 16.49 23.06 -14.84
CA MET A 1 17.01 23.49 -13.52
C MET A 1 16.22 24.70 -13.03
N ARG A 2 15.69 24.63 -11.83
CA ARG A 2 14.76 25.52 -11.09
C ARG A 2 13.27 25.25 -11.35
N ASN A 3 12.67 24.62 -10.39
CA ASN A 3 11.43 24.81 -9.65
C ASN A 3 10.78 23.46 -9.26
N GLU A 4 11.39 22.79 -8.29
CA GLU A 4 10.80 21.64 -7.56
C GLU A 4 10.68 21.95 -6.05
N THR A 5 10.20 23.13 -5.67
CA THR A 5 10.19 23.52 -4.24
C THR A 5 8.87 24.09 -3.74
N GLU A 6 7.71 23.82 -4.37
CA GLU A 6 6.43 24.35 -3.83
C GLU A 6 5.27 23.36 -3.63
N THR A 7 5.46 22.06 -3.81
CA THR A 7 4.38 21.06 -3.54
C THR A 7 4.46 20.39 -2.16
N SER A 8 5.35 20.85 -1.26
CA SER A 8 5.54 20.26 0.08
C SER A 8 4.70 20.91 1.20
N SER A 9 3.80 21.86 0.90
CA SER A 9 3.17 22.71 1.95
C SER A 9 1.75 22.30 2.39
N LYS A 10 1.14 21.25 1.85
CA LYS A 10 -0.23 20.83 2.28
C LYS A 10 -0.31 19.55 3.11
N ASN A 11 0.80 18.85 3.32
CA ASN A 11 0.81 17.60 4.13
C ASN A 11 1.22 17.80 5.61
N THR A 12 1.38 19.01 6.08
CA THR A 12 1.91 19.31 7.43
C THR A 12 0.86 19.26 8.55
N THR A 13 -0.43 19.18 8.25
CA THR A 13 -1.47 19.17 9.28
C THR A 13 -1.84 17.78 9.81
N THR A 14 -1.56 16.72 9.06
CA THR A 14 -1.82 15.32 9.47
C THR A 14 -0.69 14.72 10.32
N ASP A 15 0.54 15.20 10.14
CA ASP A 15 1.72 14.69 10.87
C ASP A 15 1.72 15.03 12.37
N LEU A 16 1.03 16.09 12.78
CA LEU A 16 1.02 16.55 14.18
C LEU A 16 0.13 15.69 15.11
N SER A 17 -0.85 14.97 14.57
CA SER A 17 -1.70 14.08 15.38
C SER A 17 -1.00 12.76 15.73
N PHE A 18 -0.24 12.20 14.79
CA PHE A 18 0.53 10.98 15.00
C PHE A 18 1.69 11.14 15.98
N ALA A 19 2.31 12.32 16.04
CA ALA A 19 3.40 12.60 16.96
C ALA A 19 2.95 12.67 18.46
N LYS A 20 1.64 12.74 18.73
CA LYS A 20 1.08 12.90 20.09
C LYS A 20 0.73 11.58 20.80
N ASP A 21 0.69 10.44 20.10
CA ASP A 21 0.37 9.13 20.69
C ASP A 21 1.54 8.15 20.51
N PRO A 22 2.43 8.02 21.51
CA PRO A 22 3.62 7.16 21.38
C PRO A 22 3.30 5.66 21.33
N VAL A 23 2.12 5.24 21.73
CA VAL A 23 1.68 3.84 21.76
C VAL A 23 0.54 3.52 20.77
N LEU A 24 0.17 4.47 19.91
CA LEU A 24 -0.83 4.32 18.84
C LEU A 24 -2.23 3.89 19.32
N LEU A 25 -2.59 4.15 20.58
CA LEU A 25 -3.86 3.70 21.14
C LEU A 25 -5.08 4.36 20.49
N LYS A 26 -4.96 5.64 20.07
CA LYS A 26 -6.06 6.36 19.41
C LYS A 26 -6.34 5.77 18.04
N GLU A 27 -5.29 5.47 17.29
CA GLU A 27 -5.37 4.86 15.96
C GLU A 27 -5.98 3.45 16.06
N TYR A 28 -5.51 2.62 17.00
CA TYR A 28 -6.10 1.29 17.22
C TYR A 28 -7.59 1.37 17.60
N ARG A 29 -7.97 2.31 18.47
CA ARG A 29 -9.38 2.51 18.83
C ARG A 29 -10.24 2.96 17.66
N ALA A 30 -9.72 3.77 16.75
CA ALA A 30 -10.43 4.22 15.54
C ALA A 30 -10.63 3.09 14.51
N ILE A 31 -9.71 2.11 14.49
CA ILE A 31 -9.79 0.96 13.61
C ILE A 31 -10.80 -0.07 14.12
N LEU A 32 -10.78 -0.34 15.43
CA LEU A 32 -11.51 -1.41 16.08
C LEU A 32 -13.02 -1.14 16.16
N ASN A 33 -13.80 -2.21 16.02
CA ASN A 33 -15.23 -2.22 16.31
C ASN A 33 -15.53 -2.30 17.82
N THR A 34 -16.78 -2.40 18.19
CA THR A 34 -17.21 -2.49 19.60
C THR A 34 -16.57 -3.66 20.33
N TYR A 35 -16.51 -4.84 19.70
CA TYR A 35 -15.88 -6.03 20.28
C TYR A 35 -14.36 -5.85 20.46
N GLY A 36 -13.66 -5.41 19.43
CA GLY A 36 -12.22 -5.16 19.48
C GLY A 36 -11.85 -4.10 20.51
N ASN A 37 -12.63 -3.02 20.62
CA ASN A 37 -12.46 -1.99 21.64
C ASN A 37 -12.71 -2.50 23.06
N ALA A 38 -13.66 -3.40 23.26
CA ALA A 38 -13.86 -4.05 24.55
C ALA A 38 -12.66 -4.93 24.95
N GLN A 39 -12.13 -5.72 24.01
CA GLN A 39 -10.92 -6.53 24.23
C GLN A 39 -9.68 -5.66 24.50
N LEU A 40 -9.50 -4.56 23.76
CA LEU A 40 -8.40 -3.62 24.01
C LEU A 40 -8.53 -2.96 25.40
N SER A 41 -9.73 -2.53 25.80
CA SER A 41 -9.97 -1.91 27.11
C SER A 41 -9.74 -2.91 28.24
N LEU A 42 -10.17 -4.15 28.09
CA LEU A 42 -9.89 -5.24 29.03
C LEU A 42 -8.38 -5.49 29.14
N SER A 43 -7.70 -5.58 28.00
CA SER A 43 -6.23 -5.76 27.95
C SER A 43 -5.52 -4.61 28.67
N LEU A 44 -5.89 -3.35 28.42
CA LEU A 44 -5.32 -2.18 29.09
C LEU A 44 -5.51 -2.23 30.62
N THR A 45 -6.68 -2.60 31.08
CA THR A 45 -6.95 -2.76 32.52
C THR A 45 -6.07 -3.85 33.12
N LEU A 46 -5.99 -5.00 32.45
CA LEU A 46 -5.14 -6.11 32.90
C LEU A 46 -3.65 -5.77 32.85
N MET A 47 -3.19 -4.93 31.90
CA MET A 47 -1.82 -4.42 31.86
C MET A 47 -1.48 -3.60 33.09
N ILE A 48 -2.41 -2.74 33.51
CA ILE A 48 -2.25 -1.93 34.74
C ILE A 48 -2.11 -2.86 35.96
N VAL A 49 -3.02 -3.81 36.08
CA VAL A 49 -3.00 -4.76 37.20
C VAL A 49 -1.73 -5.61 37.19
N ALA A 50 -1.35 -6.16 36.04
CA ALA A 50 -0.14 -6.97 35.90
C ALA A 50 1.12 -6.17 36.23
N GLY A 51 1.23 -4.92 35.74
CA GLY A 51 2.38 -4.06 36.04
C GLY A 51 2.51 -3.74 37.54
N VAL A 52 1.38 -3.50 38.22
CA VAL A 52 1.38 -3.30 39.67
C VAL A 52 1.77 -4.59 40.41
N ILE A 53 1.19 -5.74 40.06
CA ILE A 53 1.52 -7.03 40.65
C ILE A 53 3.01 -7.34 40.48
N ASP A 54 3.57 -7.17 39.31
CA ASP A 54 5.00 -7.37 39.06
C ASP A 54 5.86 -6.49 39.97
N GLY A 55 5.49 -5.21 40.14
CA GLY A 55 6.17 -4.30 41.07
C GLY A 55 6.07 -4.77 42.52
N LEU A 56 4.89 -5.21 42.96
CA LEU A 56 4.66 -5.71 44.33
C LEU A 56 5.45 -7.00 44.60
N VAL A 57 5.59 -7.90 43.65
CA VAL A 57 6.41 -9.11 43.78
C VAL A 57 7.85 -8.75 44.19
N TYR A 58 8.46 -7.75 43.53
CA TYR A 58 9.81 -7.31 43.87
C TYR A 58 9.87 -6.57 45.22
N LEU A 59 8.84 -5.79 45.56
CA LEU A 59 8.79 -5.10 46.85
C LEU A 59 8.63 -6.06 48.04
N VAL A 60 7.88 -7.15 47.88
CA VAL A 60 7.72 -8.19 48.93
C VAL A 60 9.02 -8.97 49.20
N ILE A 61 9.99 -8.96 48.28
CA ILE A 61 11.31 -9.55 48.50
C ILE A 61 12.03 -8.81 49.67
N ILE A 62 11.78 -7.52 49.86
CA ILE A 62 12.44 -6.73 50.95
C ILE A 62 12.14 -7.32 52.31
N PRO A 63 10.88 -7.39 52.80
CA PRO A 63 10.57 -7.96 54.11
C PRO A 63 10.84 -9.46 54.19
N THR A 64 10.77 -10.19 53.08
CA THR A 64 11.11 -11.62 53.04
C THR A 64 12.59 -11.83 53.34
N ALA A 65 13.47 -11.08 52.70
CA ALA A 65 14.92 -11.18 52.91
C ALA A 65 15.32 -10.73 54.31
N ASP A 66 14.73 -9.66 54.84
CA ASP A 66 14.94 -9.18 56.17
C ASP A 66 14.51 -10.22 57.22
N THR A 67 13.35 -10.87 57.03
CA THR A 67 12.89 -11.95 57.92
C THR A 67 13.84 -13.16 57.91
N ILE A 68 14.42 -13.50 56.73
CA ILE A 68 15.41 -14.58 56.61
C ILE A 68 16.70 -14.22 57.39
N ALA A 69 17.17 -12.99 57.22
CA ALA A 69 18.44 -12.55 57.81
C ALA A 69 18.37 -12.36 59.31
N THR A 70 17.26 -11.81 59.81
CA THR A 70 17.10 -11.49 61.24
C THR A 70 16.49 -12.63 62.06
N GLY A 71 15.85 -13.60 61.40
CA GLY A 71 15.06 -14.66 62.04
C GLY A 71 13.82 -14.15 62.78
N LYS A 72 13.49 -12.85 62.65
CA LYS A 72 12.38 -12.19 63.38
C LYS A 72 11.25 -11.82 62.37
N PRO A 73 9.98 -11.81 62.83
CA PRO A 73 8.90 -11.33 62.04
C PRO A 73 9.12 -9.86 61.61
N THR A 74 9.04 -9.58 60.28
CA THR A 74 9.14 -8.23 59.73
C THR A 74 7.73 -7.76 59.35
N TRP A 75 7.36 -6.51 59.69
CA TRP A 75 6.02 -5.93 59.47
C TRP A 75 4.87 -6.80 60.01
N GLY A 76 5.08 -7.54 61.10
CA GLY A 76 4.08 -8.39 61.74
C GLY A 76 3.86 -9.77 61.12
N MET A 77 4.63 -10.13 60.10
CA MET A 77 4.54 -11.44 59.42
C MET A 77 5.84 -12.22 59.48
N GLY A 78 5.72 -13.53 59.74
CA GLY A 78 6.85 -14.45 59.70
C GLY A 78 7.19 -14.90 58.27
N LEU A 79 8.27 -15.66 58.11
CA LEU A 79 8.77 -16.14 56.82
C LEU A 79 7.71 -16.88 56.01
N SER A 80 6.94 -17.79 56.64
CA SER A 80 5.88 -18.53 55.98
C SER A 80 4.81 -17.62 55.38
N GLY A 81 4.45 -16.53 56.08
CA GLY A 81 3.48 -15.53 55.60
C GLY A 81 3.99 -14.81 54.34
N TRP A 82 5.26 -14.38 54.34
CA TRP A 82 5.85 -13.73 53.17
C TRP A 82 6.00 -14.69 51.98
N LEU A 83 6.37 -15.95 52.19
CA LEU A 83 6.44 -16.95 51.13
C LEU A 83 5.07 -17.26 50.54
N ILE A 84 4.01 -17.36 51.35
CA ILE A 84 2.64 -17.51 50.90
C ILE A 84 2.21 -16.27 50.07
N THR A 85 2.54 -15.06 50.54
CA THR A 85 2.25 -13.82 49.79
C THR A 85 2.91 -13.80 48.42
N LEU A 86 4.21 -14.17 48.35
CA LEU A 86 4.92 -14.31 47.06
C LEU A 86 4.27 -15.34 46.13
N ALA A 87 3.89 -16.52 46.71
CA ALA A 87 3.23 -17.57 45.92
C ALA A 87 1.87 -17.09 45.38
N VAL A 88 1.06 -16.40 46.20
CA VAL A 88 -0.21 -15.85 45.77
C VAL A 88 -0.02 -14.79 44.67
N LEU A 89 0.90 -13.84 44.87
CA LEU A 89 1.21 -12.82 43.87
C LEU A 89 1.70 -13.43 42.55
N ALA A 90 2.53 -14.50 42.62
CA ALA A 90 3.01 -15.21 41.44
C ALA A 90 1.86 -15.88 40.65
N VAL A 91 0.95 -16.55 41.37
CA VAL A 91 -0.23 -17.21 40.72
C VAL A 91 -1.17 -16.16 40.12
N VAL A 92 -1.51 -15.12 40.89
CA VAL A 92 -2.38 -14.03 40.41
C VAL A 92 -1.73 -13.31 39.22
N GLY A 93 -0.42 -13.04 39.31
CA GLY A 93 0.35 -12.44 38.21
C GLY A 93 0.36 -13.30 36.93
N ALA A 94 0.52 -14.63 37.09
CA ALA A 94 0.47 -15.55 35.94
C ALA A 94 -0.91 -15.57 35.28
N VAL A 95 -1.98 -15.67 36.08
CA VAL A 95 -3.37 -15.63 35.55
C VAL A 95 -3.68 -14.29 34.85
N THR A 96 -3.30 -13.18 35.50
CA THR A 96 -3.48 -11.84 34.95
C THR A 96 -2.71 -11.66 33.63
N THR A 97 -1.44 -12.12 33.59
CA THR A 97 -0.60 -12.06 32.38
C THR A 97 -1.20 -12.89 31.26
N TYR A 98 -1.71 -14.09 31.56
CA TYR A 98 -2.38 -14.95 30.56
C TYR A 98 -3.63 -14.26 30.00
N ALA A 99 -4.52 -13.76 30.87
CA ALA A 99 -5.73 -13.07 30.45
C ALA A 99 -5.45 -11.79 29.64
N MET A 100 -4.46 -11.01 30.08
CA MET A 100 -3.96 -9.82 29.40
C MET A 100 -3.48 -10.14 27.98
N THR A 101 -2.60 -11.15 27.87
CA THR A 101 -2.03 -11.56 26.59
C THR A 101 -3.12 -12.03 25.65
N LEU A 102 -4.04 -12.89 26.12
CA LEU A 102 -5.15 -13.39 25.33
C LEU A 102 -6.05 -12.27 24.79
N SER A 103 -6.40 -11.30 25.64
CA SER A 103 -7.23 -10.14 25.25
C SER A 103 -6.49 -9.24 24.24
N SER A 104 -5.18 -9.05 24.43
CA SER A 104 -4.36 -8.26 23.50
C SER A 104 -4.28 -8.90 22.13
N TYR A 105 -4.03 -10.22 22.04
CA TYR A 105 -4.03 -10.93 20.78
C TYR A 105 -5.38 -10.91 20.06
N ARG A 106 -6.49 -11.05 20.82
CA ARG A 106 -7.84 -10.92 20.23
C ARG A 106 -8.08 -9.53 19.65
N ALA A 107 -7.67 -8.48 20.34
CA ALA A 107 -7.76 -7.12 19.83
C ALA A 107 -6.88 -6.92 18.58
N ALA A 108 -5.66 -7.46 18.58
CA ALA A 108 -4.73 -7.36 17.46
C ALA A 108 -5.24 -8.09 16.20
N LEU A 109 -5.76 -9.31 16.36
CA LEU A 109 -6.34 -10.07 15.26
C LEU A 109 -7.60 -9.41 14.69
N GLU A 110 -8.44 -8.83 15.55
CA GLU A 110 -9.62 -8.09 15.10
C GLU A 110 -9.22 -6.79 14.37
N ALA A 111 -8.19 -6.09 14.85
CA ALA A 111 -7.64 -4.92 14.13
C ALA A 111 -7.13 -5.31 12.74
N LEU A 112 -6.36 -6.40 12.63
CA LEU A 112 -5.85 -6.90 11.36
C LEU A 112 -7.01 -7.26 10.39
N ARG A 113 -8.00 -8.02 10.89
CA ARG A 113 -9.19 -8.40 10.11
C ARG A 113 -9.95 -7.17 9.59
N LEU A 114 -10.21 -6.20 10.46
CA LEU A 114 -10.95 -4.98 10.08
C LEU A 114 -10.16 -4.12 9.11
N LEU A 115 -8.84 -4.03 9.26
CA LEU A 115 -7.98 -3.30 8.32
C LEU A 115 -8.01 -3.95 6.93
N LEU A 116 -7.89 -5.28 6.86
CA LEU A 116 -7.97 -6.01 5.58
C LEU A 116 -9.31 -5.77 4.88
N ILE A 117 -10.42 -5.84 5.62
CA ILE A 117 -11.76 -5.58 5.07
C ILE A 117 -11.88 -4.13 4.62
N LYS A 118 -11.54 -3.15 5.48
CA LYS A 118 -11.67 -1.72 5.14
C LYS A 118 -10.81 -1.33 3.95
N VAL A 119 -9.56 -1.83 3.89
CA VAL A 119 -8.67 -1.58 2.75
C VAL A 119 -9.22 -2.23 1.48
N GLY A 120 -9.70 -3.49 1.55
CA GLY A 120 -10.32 -4.17 0.42
C GLY A 120 -11.57 -3.45 -0.09
N ASP A 121 -12.47 -3.07 0.80
CA ASP A 121 -13.70 -2.33 0.45
C ASP A 121 -13.41 -0.96 -0.17
N GLN A 122 -12.36 -0.29 0.32
CA GLN A 122 -11.95 1.00 -0.22
C GLN A 122 -11.32 0.84 -1.62
N LEU A 123 -10.41 -0.14 -1.78
CA LEU A 123 -9.80 -0.43 -3.08
C LEU A 123 -10.85 -0.73 -4.16
N ALA A 124 -11.93 -1.43 -3.81
CA ALA A 124 -13.03 -1.71 -4.72
C ALA A 124 -13.82 -0.45 -5.15
N LYS A 125 -13.78 0.62 -4.36
CA LYS A 125 -14.49 1.89 -4.62
C LYS A 125 -13.62 2.95 -5.29
N LEU A 126 -12.30 2.79 -5.25
CA LEU A 126 -11.38 3.76 -5.84
C LEU A 126 -11.55 3.83 -7.36
N PRO A 127 -11.45 5.03 -7.97
CA PRO A 127 -11.52 5.17 -9.41
C PRO A 127 -10.41 4.37 -10.09
N LEU A 128 -10.70 3.80 -11.27
CA LEU A 128 -9.73 3.01 -12.02
C LEU A 128 -8.44 3.79 -12.34
N GLY A 129 -8.54 5.11 -12.44
CA GLY A 129 -7.41 6.01 -12.64
C GLY A 129 -6.43 6.09 -11.46
N TRP A 130 -6.85 5.68 -10.26
CA TRP A 130 -5.98 5.66 -9.08
C TRP A 130 -4.92 4.55 -9.16
N PHE A 131 -5.20 3.45 -9.88
CA PHE A 131 -4.29 2.30 -10.04
C PHE A 131 -3.21 2.56 -11.10
N THR A 132 -2.39 3.60 -10.90
CA THR A 132 -1.26 3.92 -11.78
C THR A 132 0.05 3.34 -11.28
N GLY A 133 1.12 3.42 -12.08
CA GLY A 133 2.39 2.74 -11.86
C GLY A 133 2.95 2.85 -10.44
N GLY A 134 3.39 1.72 -9.87
CA GLY A 134 3.98 1.60 -8.53
C GLY A 134 2.99 1.36 -7.38
N VAL A 135 1.70 1.68 -7.55
CA VAL A 135 0.67 1.49 -6.51
C VAL A 135 0.48 0.02 -6.17
N ASN A 136 0.49 -0.87 -7.18
CA ASN A 136 0.32 -2.32 -6.96
C ASN A 136 1.41 -2.91 -6.05
N GLY A 137 2.67 -2.53 -6.23
CA GLY A 137 3.76 -2.96 -5.36
C GLY A 137 3.65 -2.42 -3.94
N ARG A 138 3.12 -1.20 -3.76
CA ARG A 138 2.87 -0.60 -2.45
C ARG A 138 1.74 -1.32 -1.72
N ILE A 139 0.62 -1.60 -2.41
CA ILE A 139 -0.51 -2.36 -1.85
C ILE A 139 -0.06 -3.77 -1.47
N SER A 140 0.65 -4.47 -2.34
CA SER A 140 1.15 -5.82 -2.06
C SER A 140 1.99 -5.84 -0.78
N ARG A 141 2.97 -4.96 -0.65
CA ARG A 141 3.81 -4.84 0.56
C ARG A 141 3.00 -4.46 1.79
N LEU A 142 2.01 -3.57 1.65
CA LEU A 142 1.13 -3.20 2.77
C LEU A 142 0.34 -4.41 3.27
N VAL A 143 -0.24 -5.20 2.38
CA VAL A 143 -1.09 -6.35 2.75
C VAL A 143 -0.25 -7.52 3.28
N THR A 144 0.93 -7.79 2.71
CA THR A 144 1.79 -8.91 3.15
C THR A 144 2.50 -8.64 4.46
N ASP A 145 3.20 -7.52 4.58
CA ASP A 145 4.08 -7.23 5.72
C ASP A 145 3.54 -6.10 6.61
N GLY A 146 2.97 -5.05 5.97
CA GLY A 146 2.57 -3.85 6.66
C GLY A 146 1.47 -4.07 7.68
N LEU A 147 0.36 -4.70 7.28
CA LEU A 147 -0.77 -4.96 8.18
C LEU A 147 -0.41 -5.94 9.31
N LEU A 148 0.46 -6.92 9.04
CA LEU A 148 0.98 -7.82 10.08
C LEU A 148 1.81 -7.06 11.11
N SER A 149 2.61 -6.08 10.68
CA SER A 149 3.40 -5.25 11.60
C SER A 149 2.52 -4.38 12.49
N VAL A 150 1.36 -3.90 11.99
CA VAL A 150 0.36 -3.18 12.80
C VAL A 150 -0.23 -4.08 13.87
N GLY A 151 -0.64 -5.31 13.54
CA GLY A 151 -1.13 -6.30 14.51
C GLY A 151 -0.07 -6.64 15.56
N SER A 152 1.17 -6.87 15.13
CA SER A 152 2.31 -7.13 16.02
C SER A 152 2.61 -5.95 16.94
N GLY A 153 2.47 -4.71 16.44
CA GLY A 153 2.63 -3.50 17.24
C GLY A 153 1.72 -3.48 18.45
N LEU A 154 0.43 -3.79 18.26
CA LEU A 154 -0.53 -3.86 19.34
C LEU A 154 -0.25 -5.02 20.30
N ALA A 155 -0.02 -6.24 19.78
CA ALA A 155 0.14 -7.43 20.62
C ALA A 155 1.46 -7.48 21.38
N HIS A 156 2.58 -7.05 20.76
CA HIS A 156 3.93 -7.29 21.28
C HIS A 156 4.66 -6.04 21.75
N PHE A 157 4.27 -4.84 21.31
CA PHE A 157 5.01 -3.61 21.66
C PHE A 157 4.20 -2.71 22.59
N THR A 158 2.94 -2.43 22.31
CA THR A 158 2.11 -1.55 23.15
C THR A 158 1.91 -2.14 24.55
N VAL A 159 1.67 -3.46 24.64
CA VAL A 159 1.44 -4.18 25.92
C VAL A 159 2.62 -4.07 26.87
N PRO A 160 3.86 -4.45 26.49
CA PRO A 160 5.02 -4.36 27.38
C PRO A 160 5.36 -2.93 27.80
N VAL A 161 5.16 -1.93 26.92
CA VAL A 161 5.41 -0.51 27.26
C VAL A 161 4.60 -0.09 28.48
N ILE A 162 3.29 -0.34 28.47
CA ILE A 162 2.39 0.06 29.56
C ILE A 162 2.71 -0.74 30.82
N ARG A 163 2.85 -2.07 30.73
CA ARG A 163 3.17 -2.95 31.86
C ARG A 163 4.48 -2.58 32.51
N ASN A 164 5.57 -2.47 31.74
CA ASN A 164 6.90 -2.17 32.28
C ASN A 164 6.97 -0.77 32.90
N THR A 165 6.30 0.22 32.32
CA THR A 165 6.19 1.57 32.87
C THR A 165 5.50 1.54 34.22
N LEU A 166 4.41 0.79 34.38
CA LEU A 166 3.68 0.66 35.64
C LEU A 166 4.47 -0.13 36.67
N THR A 167 5.19 -1.19 36.28
CA THR A 167 6.11 -1.91 37.16
C THR A 167 7.19 -0.98 37.71
N ALA A 168 7.81 -0.18 36.83
CA ALA A 168 8.84 0.78 37.23
C ALA A 168 8.27 1.85 38.20
N LEU A 169 7.07 2.37 37.90
CA LEU A 169 6.41 3.34 38.78
C LEU A 169 6.07 2.74 40.16
N THR A 170 5.54 1.51 40.18
CA THR A 170 5.25 0.78 41.44
C THR A 170 6.51 0.58 42.27
N LEU A 171 7.62 0.19 41.61
CA LEU A 171 8.92 0.04 42.29
C LEU A 171 9.43 1.38 42.83
N LEU A 172 9.36 2.45 42.05
CA LEU A 172 9.79 3.78 42.48
C LEU A 172 9.00 4.26 43.70
N VAL A 173 7.67 4.15 43.65
CA VAL A 173 6.79 4.53 44.77
C VAL A 173 7.06 3.66 46.01
N GLY A 174 7.08 2.33 45.85
CA GLY A 174 7.30 1.40 46.98
C GLY A 174 8.66 1.57 47.64
N VAL A 175 9.72 1.73 46.85
CA VAL A 175 11.07 2.01 47.42
C VAL A 175 11.11 3.38 48.07
N SER A 176 10.44 4.41 47.53
CA SER A 176 10.39 5.75 48.16
C SER A 176 9.68 5.73 49.52
N ILE A 177 8.64 4.90 49.68
CA ILE A 177 7.96 4.71 50.97
C ILE A 177 8.85 3.96 51.97
N TRP A 178 9.59 2.94 51.46
CA TRP A 178 10.48 2.15 52.32
C TRP A 178 11.73 2.94 52.76
N ASN A 179 12.41 3.58 51.82
CA ASN A 179 13.59 4.42 52.07
C ASN A 179 13.62 5.60 51.09
N PRO A 180 13.32 6.85 51.54
CA PRO A 180 13.24 8.03 50.70
C PRO A 180 14.55 8.35 49.95
N VAL A 181 15.72 8.04 50.52
CA VAL A 181 17.02 8.31 49.88
C VAL A 181 17.21 7.38 48.67
N LEU A 182 16.87 6.09 48.83
CA LEU A 182 16.94 5.12 47.73
C LEU A 182 15.87 5.42 46.67
N GLY A 183 14.67 5.85 47.07
CA GLY A 183 13.64 6.31 46.16
C GLY A 183 14.08 7.52 45.34
N LEU A 184 14.71 8.52 45.97
CA LEU A 184 15.27 9.68 45.27
C LEU A 184 16.37 9.27 44.28
N THR A 185 17.23 8.32 44.66
CA THR A 185 18.29 7.78 43.78
C THR A 185 17.70 7.14 42.54
N LEU A 186 16.63 6.32 42.68
CA LEU A 186 15.92 5.75 41.54
C LEU A 186 15.21 6.81 40.68
N GLY A 187 14.64 7.86 41.32
CA GLY A 187 14.02 8.98 40.63
C GLY A 187 14.99 9.78 39.76
N ILE A 188 16.19 10.07 40.31
CA ILE A 188 17.28 10.71 39.54
C ILE A 188 17.75 9.80 38.40
N ALA A 189 17.93 8.51 38.69
CA ALA A 189 18.30 7.52 37.65
C ALA A 189 17.27 7.47 36.51
N LEU A 190 15.98 7.48 36.82
CA LEU A 190 14.90 7.55 35.83
C LEU A 190 15.03 8.82 34.98
N ALA A 191 15.19 9.98 35.59
CA ALA A 191 15.30 11.26 34.85
C ALA A 191 16.52 11.27 33.92
N VAL A 192 17.66 10.75 34.36
CA VAL A 192 18.89 10.64 33.55
C VAL A 192 18.69 9.69 32.38
N ILE A 193 18.12 8.51 32.62
CA ILE A 193 17.88 7.52 31.55
C ILE A 193 16.91 8.08 30.52
N VAL A 194 15.80 8.69 30.92
CA VAL A 194 14.84 9.29 30.02
C VAL A 194 15.49 10.39 29.16
N ALA A 195 16.26 11.29 29.78
CA ALA A 195 16.95 12.36 29.07
C ALA A 195 17.95 11.82 28.01
N LEU A 196 18.78 10.84 28.41
CA LEU A 196 19.78 10.26 27.52
C LEU A 196 19.15 9.38 26.40
N THR A 197 18.05 8.71 26.72
CA THR A 197 17.26 7.99 25.70
C THR A 197 16.67 8.93 24.66
N LEU A 198 16.14 10.08 25.07
CA LEU A 198 15.63 11.08 24.11
C LEU A 198 16.73 11.59 23.17
N VAL A 199 17.96 11.72 23.67
CA VAL A 199 19.14 12.07 22.84
C VAL A 199 19.49 10.92 21.90
N SER A 200 19.57 9.68 22.39
CA SER A 200 19.83 8.48 21.60
C SER A 200 18.83 8.34 20.45
N ASN A 201 17.53 8.45 20.74
CA ASN A 201 16.47 8.35 19.75
C ASN A 201 16.55 9.44 18.66
N LYS A 202 16.95 10.67 19.03
CA LYS A 202 17.19 11.74 18.03
C LYS A 202 18.33 11.40 17.09
N LEU A 203 19.40 10.79 17.61
CA LEU A 203 20.54 10.36 16.78
C LEU A 203 20.15 9.19 15.87
N GLU A 204 19.42 8.21 16.38
CA GLU A 204 18.92 7.08 15.59
C GLU A 204 17.99 7.55 14.47
N LYS A 205 17.04 8.45 14.78
CA LYS A 205 16.16 9.04 13.76
C LYS A 205 16.97 9.77 12.68
N LYS A 206 17.93 10.61 13.10
CA LYS A 206 18.82 11.31 12.16
C LYS A 206 19.61 10.34 11.28
N SER A 207 20.11 9.24 11.86
CA SER A 207 20.79 8.17 11.14
C SER A 207 19.87 7.55 10.08
N HIS A 208 18.63 7.22 10.46
CA HIS A 208 17.64 6.63 9.55
C HIS A 208 17.30 7.58 8.39
N ASP A 209 17.05 8.87 8.68
CA ASP A 209 16.73 9.88 7.66
C ASP A 209 17.88 10.07 6.67
N MET A 210 19.14 9.98 7.14
CA MET A 210 20.33 10.12 6.29
C MET A 210 20.47 9.00 5.25
N LYS A 211 20.02 7.77 5.53
CA LYS A 211 20.22 6.61 4.66
C LYS A 211 18.99 6.27 3.81
N SER A 212 17.78 6.57 4.27
CA SER A 212 16.52 6.12 3.64
C SER A 212 16.39 6.56 2.18
N GLY A 213 16.77 7.81 1.84
CA GLY A 213 16.72 8.30 0.48
C GLY A 213 17.67 7.57 -0.47
N SER A 214 18.90 7.27 -0.02
CA SER A 214 19.88 6.54 -0.85
C SER A 214 19.55 5.05 -0.99
N GLU A 215 18.92 4.45 0.02
CA GLU A 215 18.43 3.07 -0.07
C GLU A 215 17.26 2.95 -1.06
N GLN A 216 16.35 3.93 -1.10
CA GLN A 216 15.26 3.97 -2.09
C GLN A 216 15.77 4.18 -3.51
N GLU A 217 16.75 5.08 -3.70
CA GLU A 217 17.37 5.31 -5.00
C GLU A 217 18.08 4.03 -5.48
N LEU A 218 18.87 3.38 -4.62
CA LEU A 218 19.54 2.13 -4.94
C LEU A 218 18.53 1.03 -5.32
N ALA A 219 17.45 0.88 -4.56
CA ALA A 219 16.39 -0.08 -4.89
C ALA A 219 15.78 0.20 -6.27
N GLY A 220 15.50 1.47 -6.60
CA GLY A 220 15.03 1.87 -7.93
C GLY A 220 16.04 1.51 -9.04
N ARG A 221 17.33 1.77 -8.83
CA ARG A 221 18.40 1.43 -9.80
C ARG A 221 18.60 -0.08 -9.99
N ILE A 222 18.39 -0.88 -8.94
CA ILE A 222 18.43 -2.35 -9.04
C ILE A 222 17.26 -2.84 -9.91
N VAL A 223 16.06 -2.33 -9.71
CA VAL A 223 14.89 -2.70 -10.53
C VAL A 223 15.10 -2.28 -11.99
N GLU A 224 15.58 -1.06 -12.24
CA GLU A 224 15.92 -0.56 -13.57
C GLU A 224 16.97 -1.46 -14.24
N TYR A 225 18.06 -1.76 -13.54
CA TYR A 225 19.12 -2.64 -14.02
C TYR A 225 18.60 -4.04 -14.39
N ALA A 226 17.75 -4.63 -13.53
CA ALA A 226 17.14 -5.92 -13.79
C ALA A 226 16.22 -5.89 -15.03
N SER A 227 15.42 -4.84 -15.17
CA SER A 227 14.49 -4.66 -16.30
C SER A 227 15.20 -4.41 -17.64
N CYS A 228 16.37 -3.76 -17.60
CA CYS A 228 17.15 -3.43 -18.81
C CYS A 228 18.21 -4.47 -19.16
N GLN A 229 18.23 -5.67 -18.53
CA GLN A 229 19.29 -6.66 -18.73
C GLN A 229 19.45 -7.11 -20.18
N SER A 230 18.36 -7.27 -20.93
CA SER A 230 18.43 -7.65 -22.34
C SER A 230 19.18 -6.59 -23.17
N ALA A 231 18.89 -5.31 -22.96
CA ALA A 231 19.54 -4.20 -23.64
C ALA A 231 21.02 -4.05 -23.20
N LEU A 232 21.30 -4.17 -21.90
CA LEU A 232 22.66 -4.07 -21.38
C LEU A 232 23.56 -5.22 -21.87
N ARG A 233 23.03 -6.44 -21.93
CA ARG A 233 23.77 -7.61 -22.45
C ARG A 233 24.01 -7.50 -23.94
N SER A 234 23.03 -7.05 -24.72
CA SER A 234 23.21 -6.84 -26.16
C SER A 234 24.25 -5.76 -26.48
N ALA A 235 24.38 -4.75 -25.60
CA ALA A 235 25.38 -3.69 -25.70
C ALA A 235 26.75 -4.06 -25.08
N GLY A 236 26.91 -5.26 -24.50
CA GLY A 236 28.13 -5.69 -23.80
C GLY A 236 28.44 -4.92 -22.52
N ARG A 237 27.46 -4.21 -21.91
CA ARG A 237 27.64 -3.31 -20.76
C ARG A 237 26.97 -3.80 -19.47
N SER A 238 26.65 -5.08 -19.39
CA SER A 238 25.94 -5.65 -18.23
C SER A 238 26.73 -5.59 -16.92
N THR A 239 28.06 -5.56 -16.97
CA THR A 239 28.93 -5.50 -15.77
C THR A 239 29.34 -4.08 -15.38
N GLU A 240 29.16 -3.09 -16.27
CA GLU A 240 29.61 -1.70 -16.10
C GLU A 240 28.46 -0.70 -16.21
N TYR A 241 27.36 -0.98 -15.52
CA TYR A 241 26.23 -0.06 -15.49
C TYR A 241 26.47 1.04 -14.44
N GLU A 242 27.09 2.15 -14.89
CA GLU A 242 27.50 3.26 -14.02
C GLU A 242 26.37 3.85 -13.13
N PRO A 243 25.11 3.99 -13.60
CA PRO A 243 24.04 4.47 -12.72
C PRO A 243 23.82 3.60 -11.49
N LEU A 244 23.93 2.26 -11.59
CA LEU A 244 23.84 1.36 -10.44
C LEU A 244 25.09 1.47 -9.56
N LEU A 245 26.28 1.47 -10.16
CA LEU A 245 27.54 1.54 -9.43
C LEU A 245 27.67 2.86 -8.64
N SER A 246 27.24 3.97 -9.22
CA SER A 246 27.20 5.26 -8.52
C SER A 246 26.21 5.27 -7.36
N ALA A 247 25.00 4.70 -7.54
CA ALA A 247 24.02 4.56 -6.48
C ALA A 247 24.50 3.66 -5.33
N VAL A 248 25.21 2.56 -5.65
CA VAL A 248 25.86 1.68 -4.65
C VAL A 248 26.88 2.46 -3.83
N ARG A 249 27.80 3.19 -4.51
CA ARG A 249 28.83 3.98 -3.82
C ARG A 249 28.25 5.08 -2.93
N GLU A 250 27.22 5.78 -3.41
CA GLU A 250 26.56 6.82 -2.60
C GLU A 250 25.79 6.22 -1.42
N CYS A 251 25.08 5.11 -1.63
CA CYS A 251 24.41 4.38 -0.56
C CYS A 251 25.40 3.88 0.49
N GLU A 252 26.54 3.31 0.06
CA GLU A 252 27.60 2.87 0.97
C GLU A 252 28.20 4.04 1.76
N ARG A 253 28.48 5.16 1.11
CA ARG A 253 29.00 6.36 1.76
C ARG A 253 28.04 6.90 2.82
N ARG A 254 26.76 7.04 2.48
CA ARG A 254 25.73 7.50 3.42
C ARG A 254 25.49 6.50 4.54
N ASN A 255 25.46 5.22 4.24
CA ASN A 255 25.34 4.15 5.23
C ASN A 255 26.49 4.18 6.23
N ARG A 256 27.73 4.36 5.77
CA ARG A 256 28.91 4.45 6.65
C ARG A 256 28.80 5.61 7.64
N VAL A 257 28.41 6.80 7.18
CA VAL A 257 28.22 7.98 8.05
C VAL A 257 27.02 7.76 8.99
N SER A 258 25.92 7.24 8.48
CA SER A 258 24.72 6.91 9.25
C SER A 258 25.03 5.91 10.36
N GLN A 259 25.82 4.86 10.07
CA GLN A 259 26.23 3.88 11.09
C GLN A 259 27.03 4.49 12.22
N TRP A 260 27.95 5.43 11.95
CA TRP A 260 28.68 6.13 13.02
C TRP A 260 27.74 6.96 13.91
N VAL A 261 26.73 7.62 13.33
CA VAL A 261 25.72 8.37 14.08
C VAL A 261 24.85 7.42 14.92
N ALA A 262 24.43 6.28 14.33
CA ALA A 262 23.70 5.24 15.06
C ALA A 262 24.52 4.64 16.20
N MET A 263 25.79 4.31 15.96
CA MET A 263 26.70 3.79 17.00
C MET A 263 26.90 4.78 18.13
N ALA A 264 27.00 6.08 17.84
CA ALA A 264 27.07 7.11 18.88
C ALA A 264 25.76 7.15 19.70
N GLY A 265 24.59 7.04 19.05
CA GLY A 265 23.30 6.93 19.73
C GLY A 265 23.23 5.70 20.65
N LEU A 266 23.57 4.52 20.12
CA LEU A 266 23.59 3.27 20.89
C LEU A 266 24.61 3.32 22.05
N ALA A 267 25.79 3.89 21.84
CA ALA A 267 26.77 4.05 22.89
C ALA A 267 26.27 4.98 24.00
N ILE A 268 25.68 6.12 23.66
CA ILE A 268 25.09 7.02 24.64
C ILE A 268 23.97 6.32 25.42
N GLY A 269 23.06 5.62 24.75
CA GLY A 269 21.95 4.90 25.40
C GLY A 269 22.44 3.73 26.27
N GLY A 270 23.29 2.85 25.73
CA GLY A 270 23.77 1.65 26.44
C GLY A 270 24.75 1.96 27.56
N MET A 271 25.76 2.80 27.30
CA MET A 271 26.75 3.17 28.35
C MET A 271 26.11 4.01 29.48
N SER A 272 25.17 4.90 29.12
CA SER A 272 24.48 5.70 30.14
C SER A 272 23.67 4.85 31.12
N ALA A 273 22.98 3.82 30.60
CA ALA A 273 22.24 2.89 31.46
C ALA A 273 23.19 2.12 32.40
N GLN A 274 24.32 1.62 31.87
CA GLN A 274 25.32 0.93 32.69
C GLN A 274 25.96 1.85 33.75
N LEU A 275 26.35 3.07 33.37
CA LEU A 275 26.90 4.06 34.29
C LEU A 275 25.89 4.44 35.38
N THR A 276 24.61 4.55 35.02
CA THR A 276 23.55 4.81 36.00
C THR A 276 23.40 3.66 36.97
N VAL A 277 23.46 2.40 36.50
CA VAL A 277 23.45 1.20 37.37
C VAL A 277 24.63 1.24 38.32
N VAL A 278 25.85 1.50 37.84
CA VAL A 278 27.06 1.59 38.66
C VAL A 278 26.92 2.71 39.72
N ALA A 279 26.42 3.88 39.30
CA ALA A 279 26.19 4.99 40.23
C ALA A 279 25.17 4.64 41.34
N VAL A 280 24.06 3.98 40.99
CA VAL A 280 23.06 3.51 41.96
C VAL A 280 23.68 2.49 42.92
N ILE A 281 24.48 1.53 42.43
CA ILE A 281 25.18 0.55 43.26
C ILE A 281 26.17 1.27 44.21
N MET A 282 26.97 2.23 43.69
CA MET A 282 27.91 2.97 44.52
C MET A 282 27.22 3.74 45.67
N VAL A 283 26.13 4.46 45.36
CA VAL A 283 25.34 5.17 46.38
C VAL A 283 24.79 4.19 47.43
N THR A 284 24.28 3.05 47.00
CA THR A 284 23.71 2.02 47.86
C THR A 284 24.77 1.43 48.79
N VAL A 285 25.94 1.08 48.25
CA VAL A 285 27.08 0.57 49.05
C VAL A 285 27.59 1.62 50.02
N GLN A 286 27.67 2.90 49.62
CA GLN A 286 28.09 3.98 50.51
C GLN A 286 27.12 4.17 51.70
N LEU A 287 25.79 4.06 51.46
CA LEU A 287 24.79 4.09 52.52
C LEU A 287 24.92 2.89 53.48
N SER A 288 25.28 1.72 52.95
CA SER A 288 25.55 0.54 53.79
C SER A 288 26.81 0.71 54.65
N LEU A 289 27.90 1.21 54.04
CA LEU A 289 29.15 1.46 54.77
C LEU A 289 29.02 2.56 55.85
N SER A 290 28.14 3.52 55.65
CA SER A 290 27.82 4.55 56.63
C SER A 290 26.92 4.05 57.80
N GLY A 291 26.49 2.79 57.73
CA GLY A 291 25.57 2.22 58.74
C GLY A 291 24.10 2.65 58.57
N SER A 292 23.80 3.40 57.51
CA SER A 292 22.43 3.88 57.24
C SER A 292 21.54 2.82 56.57
N LEU A 293 22.13 1.76 56.05
CA LEU A 293 21.42 0.67 55.38
C LEU A 293 22.02 -0.68 55.82
N ASP A 294 21.14 -1.62 56.16
CA ASP A 294 21.54 -2.98 56.51
C ASP A 294 22.14 -3.73 55.29
N PRO A 295 23.17 -4.59 55.48
CA PRO A 295 23.79 -5.34 54.36
C PRO A 295 22.82 -6.16 53.54
N VAL A 296 21.81 -6.78 54.15
CA VAL A 296 20.78 -7.57 53.45
C VAL A 296 19.91 -6.66 52.62
N ALA A 297 19.46 -5.55 53.19
CA ALA A 297 18.70 -4.53 52.47
C ALA A 297 19.48 -3.96 51.28
N THR A 298 20.82 -3.82 51.42
CA THR A 298 21.71 -3.39 50.32
C THR A 298 21.66 -4.35 49.13
N VAL A 299 21.79 -5.65 49.36
CA VAL A 299 21.77 -6.68 48.33
C VAL A 299 20.41 -6.72 47.64
N VAL A 300 19.32 -6.69 48.39
CA VAL A 300 17.96 -6.69 47.87
C VAL A 300 17.69 -5.45 46.98
N PHE A 301 18.11 -4.27 47.48
CA PHE A 301 17.92 -3.03 46.71
C PHE A 301 18.72 -3.02 45.42
N ILE A 302 19.95 -3.54 45.41
CA ILE A 302 20.72 -3.70 44.16
C ILE A 302 19.93 -4.56 43.15
N GLY A 303 19.34 -5.67 43.59
CA GLY A 303 18.48 -6.50 42.74
C GLY A 303 17.26 -5.77 42.18
N ILE A 304 16.58 -4.99 43.04
CA ILE A 304 15.44 -4.15 42.65
C ILE A 304 15.86 -3.07 41.64
N ALA A 305 16.99 -2.39 41.91
CA ALA A 305 17.51 -1.36 41.02
C ALA A 305 17.89 -1.91 39.65
N LEU A 306 18.53 -3.08 39.58
CA LEU A 306 18.84 -3.77 38.33
C LEU A 306 17.55 -4.09 37.55
N ARG A 307 16.52 -4.58 38.23
CA ARG A 307 15.23 -4.88 37.58
C ARG A 307 14.54 -3.61 37.11
N PHE A 308 14.56 -2.55 37.92
CA PHE A 308 14.02 -1.25 37.56
C PHE A 308 14.65 -0.72 36.25
N MET A 309 16.00 -0.75 36.18
CA MET A 309 16.75 -0.32 35.01
C MET A 309 16.39 -1.15 33.74
N ARG A 310 16.29 -2.47 33.90
CA ARG A 310 15.92 -3.36 32.81
C ARG A 310 14.52 -3.05 32.29
N ASN A 311 13.54 -2.84 33.14
CA ASN A 311 12.19 -2.46 32.74
C ASN A 311 12.16 -1.14 31.94
N LEU A 312 13.00 -0.16 32.34
CA LEU A 312 13.10 1.09 31.60
C LEU A 312 13.72 0.90 30.21
N GLN A 313 14.81 0.12 30.12
CA GLN A 313 15.42 -0.20 28.81
C GLN A 313 14.46 -0.94 27.88
N ASP A 314 13.77 -1.96 28.41
CA ASP A 314 12.79 -2.72 27.62
C ASP A 314 11.63 -1.81 27.17
N THR A 315 11.17 -0.89 28.00
CA THR A 315 10.14 0.10 27.63
C THR A 315 10.57 0.95 26.45
N VAL A 316 11.82 1.43 26.47
CA VAL A 316 12.37 2.23 25.37
C VAL A 316 12.46 1.40 24.07
N ASN A 317 12.99 0.18 24.16
CA ASN A 317 13.10 -0.71 23.00
C ASN A 317 11.73 -0.99 22.37
N PHE A 318 10.70 -1.22 23.19
CA PHE A 318 9.34 -1.43 22.69
C PHE A 318 8.71 -0.16 22.10
N LEU A 319 8.99 1.02 22.64
CA LEU A 319 8.56 2.29 22.05
C LEU A 319 9.18 2.51 20.67
N VAL A 320 10.48 2.23 20.51
CA VAL A 320 11.15 2.28 19.20
C VAL A 320 10.53 1.28 18.23
N SER A 321 10.26 0.05 18.70
CA SER A 321 9.62 -0.97 17.86
C SER A 321 8.20 -0.60 17.44
N THR A 322 7.47 0.19 18.24
CA THR A 322 6.13 0.70 17.88
C THR A 322 6.17 1.63 16.65
N GLU A 323 7.30 2.32 16.41
CA GLU A 323 7.47 3.16 15.21
C GLU A 323 7.39 2.35 13.91
N SER A 324 7.77 1.07 13.90
CA SER A 324 7.66 0.21 12.72
C SER A 324 6.21 0.02 12.25
N SER A 325 5.22 0.19 13.12
CA SER A 325 3.80 0.12 12.80
C SER A 325 3.22 1.43 12.26
N ARG A 326 3.92 2.57 12.42
CA ARG A 326 3.42 3.89 11.96
C ARG A 326 3.40 4.03 10.44
N VAL A 327 4.43 3.53 9.75
CA VAL A 327 4.53 3.66 8.29
C VAL A 327 3.37 2.92 7.62
N PRO A 328 3.10 1.62 7.92
CA PRO A 328 1.94 0.93 7.38
C PRO A 328 0.60 1.58 7.74
N LEU A 329 0.44 2.11 8.95
CA LEU A 329 -0.78 2.83 9.34
C LEU A 329 -0.98 4.10 8.52
N ARG A 330 0.09 4.81 8.17
CA ARG A 330 0.03 5.98 7.27
C ARG A 330 -0.38 5.56 5.86
N ASP A 331 0.19 4.46 5.34
CA ASP A 331 -0.19 3.93 4.02
C ASP A 331 -1.66 3.50 3.99
N VAL A 332 -2.16 2.87 5.07
CA VAL A 332 -3.59 2.57 5.23
C VAL A 332 -4.43 3.85 5.22
N HIS A 333 -4.01 4.86 5.98
CA HIS A 333 -4.74 6.12 6.07
C HIS A 333 -4.79 6.84 4.71
N GLU A 334 -3.70 6.82 3.94
CA GLU A 334 -3.66 7.35 2.58
C GLU A 334 -4.66 6.64 1.66
N ILE A 335 -4.73 5.30 1.71
CA ILE A 335 -5.70 4.52 0.92
C ILE A 335 -7.13 4.81 1.36
N LEU A 336 -7.40 4.80 2.68
CA LEU A 336 -8.76 5.01 3.21
C LEU A 336 -9.29 6.43 2.98
N ASN A 337 -8.42 7.42 2.85
CA ASN A 337 -8.77 8.81 2.57
C ASN A 337 -8.53 9.22 1.11
N ALA A 338 -8.17 8.26 0.24
CA ALA A 338 -8.05 8.55 -1.19
C ALA A 338 -9.42 9.02 -1.74
N GLU A 339 -9.37 10.03 -2.58
CA GLU A 339 -10.55 10.68 -3.14
C GLU A 339 -11.33 9.71 -4.01
N LEU A 340 -12.62 9.56 -3.70
CA LEU A 340 -13.57 8.75 -4.46
C LEU A 340 -14.27 9.64 -5.47
N LEU A 341 -14.56 9.10 -6.65
CA LEU A 341 -15.47 9.78 -7.57
C LEU A 341 -16.89 9.71 -6.98
N PRO A 342 -17.65 10.82 -7.01
CA PRO A 342 -19.05 10.82 -6.56
C PRO A 342 -19.87 9.84 -7.40
N VAL A 343 -20.53 8.88 -6.76
CA VAL A 343 -21.42 7.92 -7.42
C VAL A 343 -22.84 8.16 -6.93
N PRO A 344 -23.83 8.33 -7.82
CA PRO A 344 -25.22 8.49 -7.40
C PRO A 344 -25.76 7.21 -6.75
N SER A 345 -26.75 7.37 -5.87
CA SER A 345 -27.38 6.25 -5.14
C SER A 345 -28.34 5.41 -6.01
N SER A 346 -28.73 5.92 -7.17
CA SER A 346 -29.62 5.24 -8.12
C SER A 346 -29.16 5.52 -9.54
N SER A 347 -29.36 4.54 -10.41
CA SER A 347 -29.08 4.66 -11.85
C SER A 347 -30.02 5.68 -12.51
N ALA A 348 -29.47 6.50 -13.39
CA ALA A 348 -30.25 7.41 -14.22
C ALA A 348 -30.89 6.66 -15.42
N GLU A 349 -31.94 7.22 -15.99
CA GLU A 349 -32.55 6.68 -17.21
C GLU A 349 -31.65 6.97 -18.43
N LEU A 350 -31.41 5.95 -19.26
CA LEU A 350 -30.64 6.10 -20.49
C LEU A 350 -31.54 6.66 -21.58
N THR A 351 -31.20 7.84 -22.08
CA THR A 351 -32.01 8.53 -23.09
C THR A 351 -31.67 8.10 -24.52
N ASN A 352 -30.45 7.65 -24.80
CA ASN A 352 -30.00 7.20 -26.09
C ASN A 352 -29.00 6.02 -25.99
N PRO A 353 -29.51 4.78 -25.74
CA PRO A 353 -28.65 3.62 -25.55
C PRO A 353 -27.69 3.37 -26.70
N GLY A 354 -26.40 3.18 -26.40
CA GLY A 354 -25.35 2.93 -27.38
C GLY A 354 -24.70 4.20 -27.95
N GLU A 355 -25.16 5.40 -27.61
CA GLU A 355 -24.50 6.65 -28.02
C GLU A 355 -23.35 7.00 -27.05
N VAL A 356 -22.27 7.53 -27.59
CA VAL A 356 -21.22 8.21 -26.80
C VAL A 356 -21.10 9.66 -27.28
N SER A 357 -21.26 10.61 -26.38
CA SER A 357 -21.14 12.04 -26.70
C SER A 357 -20.18 12.72 -25.72
N VAL A 358 -19.26 13.48 -26.25
CA VAL A 358 -18.28 14.30 -25.50
C VAL A 358 -18.52 15.75 -25.91
N GLN A 359 -18.65 16.66 -24.93
CA GLN A 359 -18.96 18.07 -25.16
C GLN A 359 -18.01 18.95 -24.37
N ASN A 360 -17.18 19.74 -25.09
CA ASN A 360 -16.20 20.69 -24.55
C ASN A 360 -15.32 20.11 -23.44
N ALA A 361 -14.95 18.81 -23.57
CA ALA A 361 -14.21 18.11 -22.54
C ALA A 361 -12.75 18.57 -22.49
N THR A 362 -12.32 18.98 -21.30
CA THR A 362 -10.92 19.28 -21.00
C THR A 362 -10.48 18.46 -19.80
N PHE A 363 -9.26 17.91 -19.85
CA PHE A 363 -8.71 17.07 -18.77
C PHE A 363 -7.20 17.18 -18.66
N SER A 364 -6.71 17.20 -17.41
CA SER A 364 -5.30 17.31 -17.02
C SER A 364 -4.95 16.26 -15.98
N TYR A 365 -3.92 15.43 -16.20
CA TYR A 365 -3.35 14.60 -15.13
C TYR A 365 -2.62 15.43 -14.06
N VAL A 366 -2.03 16.56 -14.50
CA VAL A 366 -1.36 17.53 -13.63
C VAL A 366 -2.06 18.87 -13.84
N PRO A 367 -2.53 19.52 -12.78
CA PRO A 367 -3.23 20.82 -12.90
C PRO A 367 -2.45 21.83 -13.78
N GLY A 368 -3.14 22.44 -14.73
CA GLY A 368 -2.55 23.40 -15.66
C GLY A 368 -1.85 22.81 -16.90
N THR A 369 -1.82 21.48 -17.05
CA THR A 369 -1.22 20.82 -18.22
C THR A 369 -2.27 19.92 -18.90
N PRO A 370 -3.24 20.49 -19.65
CA PRO A 370 -4.30 19.69 -20.25
C PRO A 370 -3.77 18.75 -21.34
N VAL A 371 -4.20 17.50 -21.26
CA VAL A 371 -3.92 16.43 -22.23
C VAL A 371 -5.06 16.26 -23.24
N VAL A 372 -6.30 16.59 -22.82
CA VAL A 372 -7.48 16.70 -23.67
C VAL A 372 -7.97 18.12 -23.56
N ARG A 373 -8.21 18.83 -24.70
CA ARG A 373 -8.55 20.24 -24.75
C ARG A 373 -9.78 20.48 -25.60
N ASP A 374 -10.87 20.92 -24.97
CA ASP A 374 -12.10 21.36 -25.64
C ASP A 374 -12.60 20.38 -26.71
N VAL A 375 -12.54 19.08 -26.40
CA VAL A 375 -12.92 18.02 -27.33
C VAL A 375 -14.44 17.88 -27.34
N SER A 376 -15.03 17.93 -28.57
CA SER A 376 -16.47 17.72 -28.77
C SER A 376 -16.73 16.82 -29.97
N PHE A 377 -17.41 15.69 -29.73
CA PHE A 377 -17.86 14.78 -30.78
C PHE A 377 -19.03 13.91 -30.31
N THR A 378 -19.71 13.27 -31.27
CA THR A 378 -20.73 12.26 -30.98
C THR A 378 -20.45 11.03 -31.84
N ALA A 379 -20.45 9.85 -31.20
CA ALA A 379 -20.45 8.55 -31.88
C ALA A 379 -21.89 7.98 -31.82
N PRO A 380 -22.62 7.96 -32.92
CA PRO A 380 -23.99 7.47 -32.98
C PRO A 380 -24.08 5.96 -32.67
N PRO A 381 -25.26 5.47 -32.23
CA PRO A 381 -25.44 4.04 -31.98
C PRO A 381 -25.16 3.19 -33.22
N ARG A 382 -24.46 2.06 -33.02
CA ARG A 382 -24.11 1.06 -34.04
C ARG A 382 -23.26 1.61 -35.20
N THR A 383 -22.44 2.64 -34.92
CA THR A 383 -21.44 3.16 -35.87
C THR A 383 -20.04 2.87 -35.34
N MET A 384 -19.07 2.95 -36.23
CA MET A 384 -17.66 2.85 -35.89
C MET A 384 -16.99 4.22 -35.99
N THR A 385 -16.51 4.74 -34.88
CA THR A 385 -15.74 5.98 -34.82
C THR A 385 -14.28 5.66 -34.59
N ALA A 386 -13.40 6.03 -35.52
CA ALA A 386 -11.96 5.90 -35.38
C ALA A 386 -11.34 7.18 -34.77
N ILE A 387 -10.48 7.05 -33.78
CA ILE A 387 -9.72 8.15 -33.18
C ILE A 387 -8.27 7.99 -33.61
N VAL A 388 -7.74 8.97 -34.33
CA VAL A 388 -6.37 9.00 -34.85
C VAL A 388 -5.65 10.26 -34.39
N GLY A 389 -4.33 10.24 -34.41
CA GLY A 389 -3.49 11.38 -34.01
C GLY A 389 -2.09 10.96 -33.60
N PRO A 390 -1.19 11.91 -33.38
CA PRO A 390 0.18 11.64 -32.94
C PRO A 390 0.24 10.86 -31.62
N SER A 391 1.40 10.27 -31.33
CA SER A 391 1.63 9.68 -30.00
C SER A 391 1.58 10.79 -28.94
N GLY A 392 0.89 10.53 -27.81
CA GLY A 392 0.71 11.55 -26.75
C GLY A 392 -0.45 12.53 -26.95
N SER A 393 -1.20 12.46 -28.07
CA SER A 393 -2.34 13.36 -28.34
C SER A 393 -3.60 13.12 -27.48
N GLY A 394 -3.55 12.29 -26.46
CA GLY A 394 -4.68 12.08 -25.55
C GLY A 394 -5.70 11.01 -25.95
N LYS A 395 -5.48 10.22 -27.02
CA LYS A 395 -6.42 9.17 -27.50
C LYS A 395 -6.84 8.18 -26.41
N THR A 396 -5.88 7.54 -25.78
CA THR A 396 -6.14 6.59 -24.69
C THR A 396 -6.73 7.29 -23.45
N THR A 397 -6.36 8.56 -23.21
CA THR A 397 -6.95 9.36 -22.14
C THR A 397 -8.44 9.59 -22.39
N LEU A 398 -8.84 9.85 -23.64
CA LEU A 398 -10.24 10.02 -24.02
C LEU A 398 -11.06 8.76 -23.73
N PHE A 399 -10.54 7.56 -24.03
CA PHE A 399 -11.18 6.30 -23.68
C PHE A 399 -11.33 6.12 -22.16
N LYS A 400 -10.30 6.47 -21.41
CA LYS A 400 -10.34 6.42 -19.96
C LYS A 400 -11.35 7.40 -19.35
N LEU A 401 -11.57 8.56 -20.00
CA LEU A 401 -12.62 9.52 -19.59
C LEU A 401 -14.02 8.99 -19.92
N ILE A 402 -14.22 8.35 -21.08
CA ILE A 402 -15.50 7.70 -21.45
C ILE A 402 -15.83 6.57 -20.45
N ALA A 403 -14.84 5.81 -20.04
CA ALA A 403 -14.97 4.77 -19.02
C ALA A 403 -14.93 5.31 -17.57
N ARG A 404 -14.90 6.63 -17.40
CA ARG A 404 -14.88 7.31 -16.10
C ARG A 404 -13.77 6.82 -15.16
N PHE A 405 -12.54 6.66 -15.67
CA PHE A 405 -11.36 6.47 -14.81
C PHE A 405 -11.06 7.74 -14.02
N TRP A 406 -11.41 8.89 -14.59
CA TRP A 406 -11.40 10.22 -13.99
C TRP A 406 -12.61 11.01 -14.50
N ASP A 407 -13.05 11.99 -13.75
CA ASP A 407 -13.98 13.00 -14.24
C ASP A 407 -13.22 14.07 -15.03
N VAL A 408 -13.86 14.72 -16.00
CA VAL A 408 -13.28 15.82 -16.77
C VAL A 408 -13.16 17.08 -15.91
N ASP A 409 -12.12 17.91 -16.15
CA ASP A 409 -11.94 19.21 -15.47
C ASP A 409 -13.05 20.19 -15.87
N SER A 410 -13.47 20.15 -17.14
CA SER A 410 -14.60 20.93 -17.68
C SER A 410 -15.27 20.20 -18.82
N GLY A 411 -16.51 20.55 -19.13
CA GLY A 411 -17.32 19.88 -20.15
C GLY A 411 -18.08 18.67 -19.61
N THR A 412 -18.58 17.83 -20.52
CA THR A 412 -19.37 16.63 -20.18
C THR A 412 -19.01 15.45 -21.07
N VAL A 413 -19.06 14.25 -20.49
CA VAL A 413 -18.98 12.97 -21.20
C VAL A 413 -20.28 12.23 -20.93
N ARG A 414 -20.97 11.81 -22.00
CA ARG A 414 -22.24 11.08 -21.92
C ARG A 414 -22.11 9.71 -22.56
N VAL A 415 -22.66 8.71 -21.90
CA VAL A 415 -22.74 7.34 -22.38
C VAL A 415 -24.20 6.90 -22.26
N GLY A 416 -24.78 6.40 -23.36
CA GLY A 416 -26.19 6.10 -23.41
C GLY A 416 -27.11 7.34 -23.31
N GLY A 417 -26.57 8.53 -23.69
CA GLY A 417 -27.27 9.81 -23.64
C GLY A 417 -27.24 10.49 -22.25
N THR A 418 -26.74 9.83 -21.21
CA THR A 418 -26.69 10.32 -19.82
C THR A 418 -25.26 10.61 -19.40
N ASP A 419 -25.01 11.70 -18.65
CA ASP A 419 -23.68 12.05 -18.13
C ASP A 419 -23.13 10.89 -17.30
N VAL A 420 -21.87 10.54 -17.52
CA VAL A 420 -21.20 9.44 -16.79
C VAL A 420 -21.16 9.68 -15.27
N ARG A 421 -21.23 10.95 -14.84
CA ARG A 421 -21.26 11.35 -13.41
C ARG A 421 -22.63 11.08 -12.76
N GLU A 422 -23.68 10.94 -13.55
CA GLU A 422 -25.04 10.66 -13.09
C GLU A 422 -25.39 9.16 -13.15
N GLN A 423 -24.45 8.33 -13.54
CA GLN A 423 -24.62 6.87 -13.62
C GLN A 423 -23.91 6.17 -12.47
N THR A 424 -24.50 5.06 -12.00
CA THR A 424 -23.78 4.16 -11.11
C THR A 424 -22.66 3.46 -11.86
N THR A 425 -21.63 3.00 -11.14
CA THR A 425 -20.51 2.28 -11.76
C THR A 425 -20.98 1.04 -12.51
N GLU A 426 -21.93 0.29 -11.95
CA GLU A 426 -22.51 -0.92 -12.54
C GLU A 426 -23.26 -0.58 -13.83
N GLN A 427 -24.04 0.52 -13.84
CA GLN A 427 -24.76 0.96 -15.02
C GLN A 427 -23.81 1.37 -16.14
N LEU A 428 -22.81 2.19 -15.85
CA LEU A 428 -21.83 2.63 -16.82
C LEU A 428 -21.02 1.45 -17.37
N MET A 429 -20.46 0.63 -16.47
CA MET A 429 -19.67 -0.54 -16.87
C MET A 429 -20.50 -1.59 -17.60
N GLY A 430 -21.80 -1.72 -17.29
CA GLY A 430 -22.71 -2.58 -18.04
C GLY A 430 -22.88 -2.19 -19.51
N GLN A 431 -22.74 -0.90 -19.84
CA GLN A 431 -22.82 -0.40 -21.22
C GLN A 431 -21.52 -0.50 -22.02
N LEU A 432 -20.37 -0.71 -21.35
CA LEU A 432 -19.05 -0.65 -21.97
C LEU A 432 -18.39 -2.03 -21.98
N SER A 433 -17.86 -2.45 -23.12
CA SER A 433 -16.81 -3.46 -23.23
C SER A 433 -15.50 -2.77 -23.61
N MET A 434 -14.38 -3.19 -23.01
CA MET A 434 -13.09 -2.56 -23.21
C MET A 434 -12.04 -3.60 -23.60
N VAL A 435 -11.34 -3.34 -24.70
CA VAL A 435 -10.17 -4.12 -25.13
C VAL A 435 -8.98 -3.17 -25.11
N PHE A 436 -8.13 -3.31 -24.11
CA PHE A 436 -6.95 -2.46 -23.95
C PHE A 436 -5.72 -3.03 -24.66
N GLN A 437 -4.73 -2.19 -24.91
CA GLN A 437 -3.44 -2.56 -25.48
C GLN A 437 -2.71 -3.56 -24.58
N ASP A 438 -2.65 -3.29 -23.26
CA ASP A 438 -2.06 -4.17 -22.26
C ASP A 438 -3.13 -5.10 -21.67
N VAL A 439 -3.10 -6.36 -22.10
CA VAL A 439 -4.06 -7.38 -21.65
C VAL A 439 -3.49 -8.13 -20.45
N TYR A 440 -4.20 -8.07 -19.33
CA TYR A 440 -3.91 -8.88 -18.15
C TYR A 440 -4.83 -10.11 -18.07
N LEU A 441 -4.23 -11.29 -17.88
CA LEU A 441 -4.96 -12.54 -17.60
C LEU A 441 -4.67 -13.01 -16.18
N TYR A 442 -5.71 -13.51 -15.52
CA TYR A 442 -5.58 -14.08 -14.18
C TYR A 442 -4.86 -15.43 -14.23
N ASP A 443 -4.17 -15.81 -13.15
CA ASP A 443 -3.62 -17.16 -13.02
C ASP A 443 -4.73 -18.19 -12.80
N ASP A 444 -5.49 -18.41 -13.86
CA ASP A 444 -6.58 -19.36 -13.92
C ASP A 444 -6.58 -20.08 -15.30
N THR A 445 -7.58 -20.93 -15.56
CA THR A 445 -7.72 -21.61 -16.83
C THR A 445 -8.06 -20.65 -17.96
N LEU A 446 -7.82 -21.07 -19.20
CA LEU A 446 -8.14 -20.29 -20.39
C LEU A 446 -9.66 -19.98 -20.44
N ILE A 447 -10.52 -20.98 -20.17
CA ILE A 447 -11.98 -20.81 -20.19
C ILE A 447 -12.45 -19.84 -19.10
N GLU A 448 -11.92 -19.93 -17.87
CA GLU A 448 -12.31 -19.03 -16.78
C GLU A 448 -11.84 -17.60 -17.05
N ASN A 449 -10.69 -17.42 -17.68
CA ASN A 449 -10.25 -16.11 -18.13
C ASN A 449 -11.22 -15.47 -19.15
N ILE A 450 -11.86 -16.25 -20.01
CA ILE A 450 -12.87 -15.73 -20.92
C ILE A 450 -14.19 -15.46 -20.18
N ARG A 451 -14.59 -16.35 -19.27
CA ARG A 451 -15.81 -16.25 -18.45
C ARG A 451 -15.89 -14.97 -17.62
N VAL A 452 -14.75 -14.35 -17.27
CA VAL A 452 -14.69 -13.00 -16.64
C VAL A 452 -15.51 -11.95 -17.43
N GLY A 453 -15.70 -12.12 -18.73
CA GLY A 453 -16.51 -11.19 -19.54
C GLY A 453 -17.97 -11.09 -19.10
N ARG A 454 -18.56 -12.20 -18.60
CA ARG A 454 -19.93 -12.24 -18.07
C ARG A 454 -20.06 -13.32 -17.01
N GLU A 455 -20.29 -12.90 -15.78
CA GLU A 455 -20.58 -13.80 -14.67
C GLU A 455 -21.84 -14.65 -14.96
N GLY A 456 -21.79 -15.94 -14.62
CA GLY A 456 -22.90 -16.87 -14.87
C GLY A 456 -23.06 -17.34 -16.33
N ALA A 457 -22.15 -16.99 -17.23
CA ALA A 457 -22.17 -17.51 -18.60
C ALA A 457 -21.95 -19.04 -18.60
N THR A 458 -22.75 -19.75 -19.42
CA THR A 458 -22.61 -21.19 -19.63
C THR A 458 -21.32 -21.51 -20.41
N ASP A 459 -20.84 -22.76 -20.30
CA ASP A 459 -19.66 -23.20 -21.06
C ASP A 459 -19.87 -23.03 -22.56
N ASP A 460 -21.06 -23.31 -23.07
CA ASP A 460 -21.39 -23.16 -24.51
C ASP A 460 -21.27 -21.70 -24.96
N GLU A 461 -21.77 -20.75 -24.19
CA GLU A 461 -21.66 -19.31 -24.49
C GLU A 461 -20.19 -18.84 -24.45
N VAL A 462 -19.41 -19.33 -23.47
CA VAL A 462 -17.98 -19.01 -23.37
C VAL A 462 -17.22 -19.57 -24.57
N LEU A 463 -17.48 -20.84 -24.95
CA LEU A 463 -16.85 -21.49 -26.09
C LEU A 463 -17.24 -20.83 -27.42
N GLN A 464 -18.48 -20.42 -27.58
CA GLN A 464 -18.92 -19.66 -28.74
C GLN A 464 -18.19 -18.32 -28.88
N ALA A 465 -18.10 -17.56 -27.80
CA ALA A 465 -17.33 -16.30 -27.79
C ALA A 465 -15.84 -16.53 -28.06
N ALA A 466 -15.28 -17.59 -27.47
CA ALA A 466 -13.90 -18.02 -27.69
C ALA A 466 -13.62 -18.40 -29.15
N GLN A 467 -14.52 -19.14 -29.78
CA GLN A 467 -14.42 -19.55 -31.19
C GLN A 467 -14.46 -18.32 -32.12
N LEU A 468 -15.40 -17.40 -31.88
CA LEU A 468 -15.48 -16.15 -32.62
C LEU A 468 -14.20 -15.32 -32.50
N ALA A 469 -13.52 -15.32 -31.34
CA ALA A 469 -12.26 -14.62 -31.13
C ALA A 469 -11.02 -15.41 -31.63
N GLY A 470 -11.17 -16.58 -32.23
CA GLY A 470 -10.06 -17.41 -32.69
C GLY A 470 -9.24 -18.04 -31.54
N CYS A 471 -9.86 -18.25 -30.37
CA CYS A 471 -9.18 -18.89 -29.22
C CYS A 471 -9.13 -20.43 -29.30
N SER A 472 -9.85 -21.06 -30.24
CA SER A 472 -9.85 -22.53 -30.42
C SER A 472 -8.45 -23.07 -30.70
N GLU A 473 -7.70 -22.42 -31.58
CA GLU A 473 -6.31 -22.77 -31.90
C GLU A 473 -5.38 -22.71 -30.69
N ILE A 474 -5.65 -21.75 -29.79
CA ILE A 474 -4.90 -21.61 -28.52
C ILE A 474 -5.16 -22.84 -27.66
N ALA A 475 -6.44 -23.23 -27.53
CA ALA A 475 -6.82 -24.39 -26.72
C ALA A 475 -6.27 -25.70 -27.30
N GLU A 476 -6.30 -25.88 -28.63
CA GLU A 476 -5.74 -27.07 -29.30
C GLU A 476 -4.23 -27.24 -29.06
N ARG A 477 -3.49 -26.12 -28.99
CA ARG A 477 -2.04 -26.13 -28.74
C ARG A 477 -1.69 -26.38 -27.28
N LEU A 478 -2.58 -26.04 -26.35
CA LEU A 478 -2.30 -26.11 -24.93
C LEU A 478 -2.49 -27.54 -24.35
N PRO A 479 -1.66 -27.98 -23.37
CA PRO A 479 -1.63 -29.37 -22.90
C PRO A 479 -2.95 -29.92 -22.33
N ARG A 480 -3.81 -29.07 -21.78
CA ARG A 480 -5.12 -29.43 -21.21
C ARG A 480 -6.27 -28.68 -21.90
N GLY A 481 -6.03 -28.18 -23.13
CA GLY A 481 -7.02 -27.40 -23.86
C GLY A 481 -7.51 -26.20 -23.06
N TRP A 482 -8.81 -26.00 -23.04
CA TRP A 482 -9.50 -24.92 -22.32
C TRP A 482 -9.23 -24.88 -20.82
N ASN A 483 -8.91 -26.02 -20.21
CA ASN A 483 -8.61 -26.16 -18.77
C ASN A 483 -7.13 -25.93 -18.44
N THR A 484 -6.33 -25.41 -19.36
CA THR A 484 -4.93 -25.06 -19.08
C THR A 484 -4.84 -23.74 -18.36
N ARG A 485 -4.13 -23.71 -17.22
CA ARG A 485 -3.80 -22.45 -16.51
C ARG A 485 -2.81 -21.65 -17.34
N VAL A 486 -3.16 -20.39 -17.60
CA VAL A 486 -2.37 -19.49 -18.45
C VAL A 486 -1.23 -18.77 -17.73
N GLY A 487 -1.18 -18.89 -16.38
CA GLY A 487 -0.20 -18.24 -15.52
C GLY A 487 -0.50 -16.76 -15.27
N GLU A 488 0.18 -16.18 -14.28
CA GLU A 488 0.02 -14.77 -13.93
C GLU A 488 0.33 -13.87 -15.12
N GLY A 489 -0.54 -12.89 -15.40
CA GLY A 489 -0.45 -12.01 -16.56
C GLY A 489 -0.57 -12.74 -17.89
N GLY A 490 -0.93 -14.02 -17.92
CA GLY A 490 -0.98 -14.82 -19.13
C GLY A 490 0.40 -15.18 -19.68
N GLY A 491 1.39 -15.39 -18.80
CA GLY A 491 2.79 -15.63 -19.17
C GLY A 491 3.06 -16.84 -20.07
N ARG A 492 2.08 -17.75 -20.22
CA ARG A 492 2.15 -18.90 -21.13
C ARG A 492 1.57 -18.65 -22.52
N LEU A 493 1.03 -17.45 -22.74
CA LEU A 493 0.43 -17.04 -24.00
C LEU A 493 1.26 -15.93 -24.65
N SER A 494 1.29 -15.92 -25.98
CA SER A 494 1.85 -14.81 -26.75
C SER A 494 1.02 -13.54 -26.57
N GLY A 495 1.55 -12.36 -26.96
CA GLY A 495 0.83 -11.10 -26.91
C GLY A 495 -0.48 -11.15 -27.70
N GLY A 496 -0.45 -11.71 -28.91
CA GLY A 496 -1.62 -11.87 -29.77
C GLY A 496 -2.66 -12.85 -29.21
N GLU A 497 -2.23 -13.92 -28.54
CA GLU A 497 -3.15 -14.86 -27.88
C GLU A 497 -3.84 -14.23 -26.68
N ARG A 498 -3.11 -13.45 -25.83
CA ARG A 498 -3.74 -12.69 -24.74
C ARG A 498 -4.79 -11.71 -25.27
N GLN A 499 -4.50 -11.08 -26.40
CA GLN A 499 -5.40 -10.13 -27.05
C GLN A 499 -6.68 -10.81 -27.55
N ARG A 500 -6.58 -12.00 -28.18
CA ARG A 500 -7.75 -12.80 -28.58
C ARG A 500 -8.62 -13.19 -27.37
N VAL A 501 -8.02 -13.52 -26.24
CA VAL A 501 -8.76 -13.76 -24.99
C VAL A 501 -9.50 -12.51 -24.52
N SER A 502 -8.88 -11.32 -24.62
CA SER A 502 -9.55 -10.05 -24.30
C SER A 502 -10.73 -9.75 -25.22
N ILE A 503 -10.58 -10.04 -26.52
CA ILE A 503 -11.67 -9.92 -27.49
C ILE A 503 -12.79 -10.92 -27.18
N ALA A 504 -12.46 -12.17 -26.81
CA ALA A 504 -13.45 -13.15 -26.37
C ALA A 504 -14.25 -12.68 -25.15
N ARG A 505 -13.58 -12.04 -24.16
CA ARG A 505 -14.26 -11.38 -23.02
C ARG A 505 -15.26 -10.32 -23.48
N ALA A 506 -14.86 -9.47 -24.43
CA ALA A 506 -15.72 -8.41 -24.96
C ALA A 506 -16.92 -8.97 -25.73
N LEU A 507 -16.73 -10.01 -26.54
CA LEU A 507 -17.79 -10.73 -27.24
C LEU A 507 -18.77 -11.38 -26.25
N LEU A 508 -18.28 -12.06 -25.23
CA LEU A 508 -19.10 -12.70 -24.21
C LEU A 508 -19.92 -11.69 -23.41
N LYS A 509 -19.35 -10.53 -23.09
CA LYS A 509 -20.04 -9.44 -22.39
C LYS A 509 -21.17 -8.85 -23.22
N ASN A 510 -20.98 -8.74 -24.53
CA ASN A 510 -21.95 -8.24 -25.50
C ASN A 510 -22.56 -6.87 -25.11
N ALA A 511 -21.71 -5.93 -24.65
CA ALA A 511 -22.13 -4.60 -24.29
C ALA A 511 -22.46 -3.74 -25.52
N PRO A 512 -23.40 -2.76 -25.41
CA PRO A 512 -23.79 -1.90 -26.53
C PRO A 512 -22.70 -0.97 -27.07
N ILE A 513 -21.64 -0.73 -26.28
CA ILE A 513 -20.51 0.13 -26.68
C ILE A 513 -19.20 -0.63 -26.44
N LEU A 514 -18.32 -0.61 -27.45
CA LEU A 514 -17.00 -1.22 -27.40
C LEU A 514 -15.91 -0.15 -27.56
N LEU A 515 -15.03 -0.05 -26.57
CA LEU A 515 -13.81 0.75 -26.61
C LEU A 515 -12.63 -0.16 -26.97
N PHE A 516 -12.00 0.09 -28.11
CA PHE A 516 -10.98 -0.77 -28.68
C PHE A 516 -9.66 0.00 -28.84
N ASP A 517 -8.70 -0.21 -27.94
CA ASP A 517 -7.40 0.49 -27.94
C ASP A 517 -6.32 -0.41 -28.56
N GLU A 518 -5.92 -0.10 -29.80
CA GLU A 518 -4.77 -0.66 -30.52
C GLU A 518 -4.62 -2.22 -30.51
N ALA A 519 -5.72 -2.94 -30.41
CA ALA A 519 -5.72 -4.37 -30.16
C ALA A 519 -5.22 -5.26 -31.33
N THR A 520 -4.71 -4.71 -32.43
CA THR A 520 -4.23 -5.50 -33.58
C THR A 520 -2.74 -5.30 -33.89
N SER A 521 -2.03 -4.46 -33.15
CA SER A 521 -0.62 -4.14 -33.42
C SER A 521 0.36 -5.29 -33.14
N ALA A 522 -0.04 -6.22 -32.27
CA ALA A 522 0.77 -7.37 -31.84
C ALA A 522 0.38 -8.71 -32.51
N LEU A 523 -0.49 -8.67 -33.56
CA LEU A 523 -1.00 -9.86 -34.23
C LEU A 523 -0.23 -10.19 -35.51
N ASP A 524 0.05 -11.47 -35.71
CA ASP A 524 0.54 -11.99 -36.99
C ASP A 524 -0.56 -11.88 -38.08
N PRO A 525 -0.21 -11.76 -39.38
CA PRO A 525 -1.18 -11.59 -40.44
C PRO A 525 -2.28 -12.67 -40.52
N GLU A 526 -1.97 -13.91 -40.18
CA GLU A 526 -2.93 -15.02 -40.14
C GLU A 526 -3.97 -14.83 -39.03
N ASN A 527 -3.52 -14.44 -37.84
CA ASN A 527 -4.35 -14.17 -36.67
C ASN A 527 -5.17 -12.88 -36.80
N GLU A 528 -4.65 -11.91 -37.55
CA GLU A 528 -5.31 -10.64 -37.84
C GLU A 528 -6.64 -10.83 -38.58
N THR A 529 -6.70 -11.73 -39.57
CA THR A 529 -7.91 -12.03 -40.34
C THR A 529 -9.04 -12.55 -39.43
N GLY A 530 -8.72 -13.39 -38.44
CA GLY A 530 -9.67 -13.89 -37.44
C GLY A 530 -10.23 -12.77 -36.55
N VAL A 531 -9.34 -11.92 -36.04
CA VAL A 531 -9.71 -10.77 -35.20
C VAL A 531 -10.53 -9.75 -35.99
N GLN A 532 -10.18 -9.44 -37.23
CA GLN A 532 -10.95 -8.53 -38.07
C GLN A 532 -12.36 -9.08 -38.35
N ARG A 533 -12.53 -10.41 -38.48
CA ARG A 533 -13.85 -11.02 -38.58
C ARG A 533 -14.66 -10.81 -37.32
N SER A 534 -14.04 -10.99 -36.14
CA SER A 534 -14.68 -10.77 -34.84
C SER A 534 -15.08 -9.31 -34.62
N ILE A 535 -14.24 -8.37 -35.05
CA ILE A 535 -14.54 -6.92 -35.03
C ILE A 535 -15.74 -6.61 -35.92
N ARG A 536 -15.78 -7.19 -37.12
CA ARG A 536 -16.93 -7.01 -38.05
C ARG A 536 -18.23 -7.59 -37.47
N GLU A 537 -18.16 -8.68 -36.72
CA GLU A 537 -19.34 -9.25 -36.08
C GLU A 537 -19.84 -8.35 -34.94
N LEU A 538 -18.94 -7.84 -34.09
CA LEU A 538 -19.27 -6.88 -33.04
C LEU A 538 -19.88 -5.59 -33.57
N ARG A 539 -19.39 -5.06 -34.71
CA ARG A 539 -19.91 -3.84 -35.37
C ARG A 539 -21.40 -3.93 -35.72
N LYS A 540 -21.95 -5.13 -35.95
CA LYS A 540 -23.38 -5.30 -36.29
C LYS A 540 -24.30 -4.96 -35.13
N HIS A 541 -23.81 -5.07 -33.88
CA HIS A 541 -24.63 -5.00 -32.67
C HIS A 541 -24.20 -3.91 -31.68
N ALA A 542 -22.95 -3.43 -31.77
CA ALA A 542 -22.38 -2.47 -30.86
C ALA A 542 -21.86 -1.21 -31.54
N THR A 543 -21.86 -0.10 -30.83
CA THR A 543 -21.14 1.12 -31.19
C THR A 543 -19.68 0.93 -30.89
N MET A 544 -18.81 1.21 -31.84
CA MET A 544 -17.37 0.98 -31.70
C MET A 544 -16.62 2.30 -31.71
N LEU A 545 -15.83 2.55 -30.66
CA LEU A 545 -14.80 3.57 -30.65
C LEU A 545 -13.44 2.88 -30.74
N VAL A 546 -12.64 3.20 -31.75
CA VAL A 546 -11.38 2.49 -32.02
C VAL A 546 -10.24 3.49 -32.07
N ILE A 547 -9.22 3.31 -31.21
CA ILE A 547 -7.93 3.97 -31.41
C ILE A 547 -7.16 3.13 -32.43
N ALA A 548 -7.04 3.68 -33.64
CA ALA A 548 -6.55 2.92 -34.78
C ALA A 548 -5.14 3.36 -35.20
N HIS A 549 -4.28 2.36 -35.35
CA HIS A 549 -2.93 2.51 -35.90
C HIS A 549 -2.80 1.81 -37.29
N LYS A 550 -3.78 1.00 -37.71
CA LYS A 550 -3.78 0.31 -38.99
C LYS A 550 -4.70 1.01 -40.01
N LEU A 551 -4.23 1.07 -41.25
CA LEU A 551 -4.90 1.75 -42.35
C LEU A 551 -6.31 1.20 -42.63
N ASP A 552 -6.46 -0.13 -42.66
CA ASP A 552 -7.74 -0.77 -42.98
C ASP A 552 -8.82 -0.48 -41.93
N THR A 553 -8.45 -0.48 -40.66
CA THR A 553 -9.39 -0.17 -39.56
C THR A 553 -9.88 1.28 -39.64
N VAL A 554 -9.00 2.22 -40.02
CA VAL A 554 -9.35 3.63 -40.15
C VAL A 554 -10.23 3.87 -41.37
N ARG A 555 -9.92 3.21 -42.49
CA ARG A 555 -10.67 3.36 -43.76
C ARG A 555 -12.12 2.91 -43.63
N ASP A 556 -12.36 1.83 -42.91
CA ASP A 556 -13.67 1.23 -42.72
C ASP A 556 -14.54 1.94 -41.68
N ALA A 557 -14.06 3.00 -41.03
CA ALA A 557 -14.79 3.76 -40.00
C ALA A 557 -15.86 4.67 -40.63
N ASP A 558 -17.03 4.74 -39.98
CA ASP A 558 -18.12 5.64 -40.38
C ASP A 558 -17.78 7.10 -40.09
N GLN A 559 -16.94 7.34 -39.09
CA GLN A 559 -16.44 8.65 -38.68
C GLN A 559 -14.98 8.53 -38.21
N ILE A 560 -14.17 9.50 -38.56
CA ILE A 560 -12.79 9.63 -38.11
C ILE A 560 -12.63 10.95 -37.36
N ILE A 561 -12.09 10.88 -36.14
CA ILE A 561 -11.74 12.04 -35.33
C ILE A 561 -10.22 12.14 -35.28
N VAL A 562 -9.70 13.26 -35.74
CA VAL A 562 -8.25 13.52 -35.79
C VAL A 562 -7.87 14.45 -34.65
N LEU A 563 -7.10 13.95 -33.68
CA LEU A 563 -6.54 14.75 -32.60
C LEU A 563 -5.21 15.36 -33.06
N ASP A 564 -4.97 16.61 -32.65
CA ASP A 564 -3.69 17.29 -32.83
C ASP A 564 -2.68 16.94 -31.71
N GLU A 565 -1.49 17.47 -31.77
CA GLU A 565 -0.43 17.26 -30.78
C GLU A 565 -0.71 17.93 -29.42
N HIS A 566 -1.70 18.82 -29.38
CA HIS A 566 -2.10 19.56 -28.18
C HIS A 566 -3.35 18.99 -27.49
N GLY A 567 -3.91 17.89 -28.03
CA GLY A 567 -5.06 17.21 -27.45
C GLY A 567 -6.42 17.79 -27.84
N GLY A 568 -6.48 18.64 -28.87
CA GLY A 568 -7.70 19.16 -29.47
C GLY A 568 -8.11 18.37 -30.71
N ILE A 569 -9.37 18.56 -31.19
CA ILE A 569 -9.82 18.01 -32.45
C ILE A 569 -9.36 18.93 -33.61
N SER A 570 -8.56 18.36 -34.50
CA SER A 570 -8.10 19.04 -35.71
C SER A 570 -9.06 18.88 -36.87
N GLN A 571 -9.58 17.66 -37.11
CA GLN A 571 -10.48 17.34 -38.22
C GLN A 571 -11.47 16.25 -37.81
N VAL A 572 -12.66 16.27 -38.39
CA VAL A 572 -13.68 15.22 -38.27
C VAL A 572 -14.29 14.98 -39.64
N GLY A 573 -14.46 13.73 -40.06
CA GLY A 573 -15.09 13.36 -41.34
C GLY A 573 -14.95 11.88 -41.63
N THR A 574 -15.34 11.50 -42.84
CA THR A 574 -15.12 10.16 -43.40
C THR A 574 -13.70 10.04 -43.97
N HIS A 575 -13.28 8.81 -44.27
CA HIS A 575 -11.98 8.56 -44.90
C HIS A 575 -11.79 9.37 -46.19
N ASP A 576 -12.76 9.29 -47.12
CA ASP A 576 -12.69 9.91 -48.44
C ASP A 576 -12.65 11.44 -48.36
N GLU A 577 -13.41 12.03 -47.43
CA GLU A 577 -13.41 13.47 -47.18
C GLU A 577 -12.03 13.93 -46.63
N LEU A 578 -11.50 13.22 -45.65
CA LEU A 578 -10.26 13.63 -44.94
C LEU A 578 -8.99 13.36 -45.77
N VAL A 579 -8.98 12.33 -46.62
CA VAL A 579 -7.88 12.07 -47.57
C VAL A 579 -7.86 13.12 -48.68
N SER A 580 -9.03 13.57 -49.13
CA SER A 580 -9.15 14.57 -50.19
C SER A 580 -8.85 16.00 -49.70
N ALA A 581 -9.01 16.25 -48.41
CA ALA A 581 -8.75 17.55 -47.78
C ALA A 581 -7.27 17.67 -47.36
N GLU A 582 -6.64 18.80 -47.66
CA GLU A 582 -5.32 19.09 -47.08
C GLU A 582 -5.42 19.22 -45.56
N GLY A 583 -4.63 18.39 -44.82
CA GLY A 583 -4.68 18.43 -43.36
C GLY A 583 -3.79 17.41 -42.66
N LEU A 584 -3.97 17.29 -41.34
CA LEU A 584 -3.19 16.36 -40.50
C LEU A 584 -3.46 14.91 -40.92
N TYR A 585 -4.72 14.56 -41.22
CA TYR A 585 -5.10 13.21 -41.64
C TYR A 585 -4.46 12.82 -42.97
N HIS A 586 -4.51 13.70 -43.98
CA HIS A 586 -3.92 13.46 -45.30
C HIS A 586 -2.42 13.16 -45.18
N ARG A 587 -1.67 13.97 -44.42
CA ARG A 587 -0.23 13.74 -44.14
C ARG A 587 0.02 12.40 -43.45
N PHE A 588 -0.80 12.09 -42.45
CA PHE A 588 -0.71 10.85 -41.67
C PHE A 588 -1.00 9.62 -42.54
N TRP A 589 -2.00 9.73 -43.46
CA TRP A 589 -2.35 8.68 -44.42
C TRP A 589 -1.23 8.46 -45.43
N GLN A 590 -0.74 9.52 -46.10
CA GLN A 590 0.35 9.43 -47.06
C GLN A 590 1.61 8.80 -46.45
N ALA A 591 2.05 9.27 -45.29
CA ALA A 591 3.22 8.72 -44.62
C ALA A 591 3.10 7.20 -44.36
N ARG A 592 1.88 6.69 -44.15
CA ARG A 592 1.64 5.25 -43.95
C ARG A 592 1.55 4.47 -45.23
N VAL A 593 0.93 5.03 -46.24
CA VAL A 593 0.90 4.41 -47.58
C VAL A 593 2.32 4.28 -48.13
N ASP A 594 3.13 5.33 -47.98
CA ASP A 594 4.54 5.33 -48.39
C ASP A 594 5.34 4.26 -47.62
N ALA A 595 5.12 4.14 -46.29
CA ALA A 595 5.75 3.11 -45.47
C ALA A 595 5.29 1.68 -45.83
N ALA A 596 4.05 1.47 -46.23
CA ALA A 596 3.51 0.17 -46.66
C ALA A 596 4.00 -0.24 -48.04
N GLY A 597 4.36 0.71 -48.90
CA GLY A 597 4.93 0.49 -50.24
C GLY A 597 6.40 0.07 -50.27
N TRP A 598 7.09 0.07 -49.13
CA TRP A 598 8.48 -0.41 -49.02
C TRP A 598 8.52 -1.95 -49.01
N SER A 599 8.84 -2.54 -50.17
CA SER A 599 9.29 -3.92 -50.27
C SER A 599 10.80 -3.94 -50.10
N LEU A 600 11.31 -4.77 -49.16
CA LEU A 600 12.73 -5.14 -49.15
C LEU A 600 13.06 -5.82 -50.47
N VAL A 601 13.88 -5.18 -51.31
CA VAL A 601 14.49 -5.75 -52.50
C VAL A 601 15.64 -6.67 -52.09
#